data_016332884a21a679825a85d83743e7da
#
_entry.id   016332884a21a679825a85d83743e7da
#
_cell.length_a   1.000
_cell.length_b   1.000
_cell.length_c   1.000
_cell.angle_alpha   90.00
_cell.angle_beta   90.00
_cell.angle_gamma   90.00
#
_symmetry.space_group_name_H-M   'P 1'
#
loop_
_entity.id
_entity.type
_entity.pdbx_description
1 polymer ?
#
loop_
_entity_poly.entity_id
_entity_poly.type
_entity_poly.pdbx_seq_one_letter_code
_entity_poly.pdbx_strand_id
1 'polypeptide(L)'
;MRKVFDIFKIKKEERWLALVIFLMLAVLNSFVIARYAGAFTQITDDYYKNFIRHFCVSGFDPLTYWVLSDWSAAYNVYRHPLLAAYMYVPYLLNMGLMKLTGYNCALFIAIAIQIFCGFYAMIFLYRIFREVVELGQKVSRMLTLLFFSFGFVMVTTIVPDHFVISMMLLILALYISGKRMKSHHQFKIWQSILYFLLTAGTSLNNGLKIFLSSFFVNGKAFFRPKHLLLAVILPA
;
A
#
# COMPACT_ATOMS: atom_id res chain seq x y z
N MET A 1 -20.49 -1.08 9.10
CA MET A 1 -19.06 -1.43 9.31
C MET A 1 -18.71 -2.89 8.97
N ARG A 2 -19.45 -3.92 9.41
CA ARG A 2 -19.10 -5.34 9.10
C ARG A 2 -18.81 -5.63 7.61
N LYS A 3 -19.62 -5.12 6.67
CA LYS A 3 -19.45 -5.39 5.22
C LYS A 3 -18.14 -4.83 4.59
N VAL A 4 -17.53 -3.80 5.17
CA VAL A 4 -16.30 -3.20 4.63
C VAL A 4 -15.09 -4.08 4.94
N PHE A 5 -15.05 -4.69 6.14
CA PHE A 5 -13.96 -5.59 6.54
C PHE A 5 -14.04 -6.97 5.88
N ASP A 6 -15.22 -7.36 5.36
CA ASP A 6 -15.38 -8.66 4.67
C ASP A 6 -14.49 -8.77 3.41
N ILE A 7 -14.07 -7.62 2.83
CA ILE A 7 -13.17 -7.62 1.66
C ILE A 7 -11.77 -8.17 2.02
N PHE A 8 -11.34 -8.05 3.27
CA PHE A 8 -10.06 -8.57 3.76
C PHE A 8 -10.12 -10.03 4.22
N LYS A 9 -11.30 -10.63 4.24
CA LYS A 9 -11.47 -12.03 4.63
C LYS A 9 -10.92 -12.96 3.55
N ILE A 10 -10.01 -13.86 3.94
CA ILE A 10 -9.42 -14.85 3.04
C ILE A 10 -10.43 -15.96 2.76
N LYS A 11 -10.75 -16.18 1.49
CA LYS A 11 -11.66 -17.22 1.03
C LYS A 11 -11.00 -18.60 1.09
N LYS A 12 -11.79 -19.66 1.16
CA LYS A 12 -11.26 -21.05 1.24
C LYS A 12 -10.32 -21.39 0.08
N GLU A 13 -10.66 -20.94 -1.14
CA GLU A 13 -9.87 -21.17 -2.36
C GLU A 13 -8.55 -20.37 -2.40
N GLU A 14 -8.43 -19.32 -1.59
CA GLU A 14 -7.25 -18.42 -1.51
C GLU A 14 -6.21 -18.91 -0.50
N ARG A 15 -6.58 -19.79 0.44
CA ARG A 15 -5.77 -20.14 1.62
C ARG A 15 -4.37 -20.63 1.27
N TRP A 16 -4.25 -21.49 0.27
CA TRP A 16 -2.94 -21.98 -0.17
C TRP A 16 -2.07 -20.85 -0.73
N LEU A 17 -2.63 -20.05 -1.64
CA LEU A 17 -1.93 -18.89 -2.21
C LEU A 17 -1.55 -17.89 -1.12
N ALA A 18 -2.46 -17.59 -0.19
CA ALA A 18 -2.25 -16.72 0.95
C ALA A 18 -1.08 -17.21 1.82
N LEU A 19 -1.02 -18.51 2.12
CA LEU A 19 0.10 -19.08 2.88
C LEU A 19 1.43 -18.92 2.15
N VAL A 20 1.48 -19.22 0.86
CA VAL A 20 2.71 -19.11 0.05
C VAL A 20 3.18 -17.64 0.01
N ILE A 21 2.29 -16.69 -0.28
CA ILE A 21 2.63 -15.27 -0.32
C ILE A 21 3.12 -14.79 1.05
N PHE A 22 2.41 -15.15 2.13
CA PHE A 22 2.82 -14.77 3.48
C PHE A 22 4.21 -15.30 3.82
N LEU A 23 4.51 -16.57 3.53
CA LEU A 23 5.82 -17.15 3.78
C LEU A 23 6.92 -16.47 2.95
N MET A 24 6.66 -16.18 1.66
CA MET A 24 7.62 -15.46 0.82
C MET A 24 7.92 -14.06 1.38
N LEU A 25 6.88 -13.30 1.76
CA LEU A 25 7.05 -11.98 2.37
C LEU A 25 7.78 -12.06 3.71
N ALA A 26 7.45 -13.02 4.55
CA ALA A 26 8.10 -13.24 5.84
C ALA A 26 9.60 -13.55 5.66
N VAL A 27 9.94 -14.45 4.74
CA VAL A 27 11.34 -14.81 4.45
C VAL A 27 12.11 -13.61 3.92
N LEU A 28 11.58 -12.89 2.92
CA LEU A 28 12.24 -11.72 2.35
C LEU A 28 12.50 -10.63 3.41
N ASN A 29 11.51 -10.32 4.24
CA ASN A 29 11.64 -9.31 5.29
C ASN A 29 12.53 -9.81 6.45
N SER A 30 12.59 -11.11 6.72
CA SER A 30 13.54 -11.68 7.71
C SER A 30 14.99 -11.47 7.30
N PHE A 31 15.32 -11.54 6.00
CA PHE A 31 16.66 -11.17 5.53
C PHE A 31 16.98 -9.69 5.76
N VAL A 32 16.00 -8.81 5.57
CA VAL A 32 16.18 -7.37 5.87
C VAL A 32 16.43 -7.16 7.36
N ILE A 33 15.66 -7.80 8.24
CA ILE A 33 15.88 -7.74 9.68
C ILE A 33 17.27 -8.26 10.03
N ALA A 34 17.61 -9.47 9.59
CA ALA A 34 18.88 -10.10 9.91
C ALA A 34 20.09 -9.26 9.48
N ARG A 35 19.98 -8.57 8.34
CA ARG A 35 21.08 -7.76 7.80
C ARG A 35 21.17 -6.36 8.38
N TYR A 36 20.04 -5.72 8.65
CA TYR A 36 19.98 -4.26 8.85
C TYR A 36 19.43 -3.83 10.21
N ALA A 37 18.89 -4.74 11.04
CA ALA A 37 18.31 -4.36 12.33
C ALA A 37 19.34 -3.64 13.21
N GLY A 38 20.59 -4.11 13.28
CA GLY A 38 21.64 -3.50 14.08
C GLY A 38 21.89 -2.01 13.76
N ALA A 39 21.69 -1.60 12.51
CA ALA A 39 21.85 -0.19 12.12
C ALA A 39 20.55 0.61 12.32
N PHE A 40 19.38 0.02 12.01
CA PHE A 40 18.11 0.77 11.95
C PHE A 40 17.35 0.81 13.28
N THR A 41 17.77 0.04 14.27
CA THR A 41 17.25 0.13 15.64
C THR A 41 17.98 1.17 16.50
N GLN A 42 19.04 1.78 15.99
CA GLN A 42 19.75 2.85 16.70
C GLN A 42 18.92 4.14 16.74
N ILE A 43 18.97 4.83 17.87
CA ILE A 43 18.44 6.18 18.00
C ILE A 43 19.52 7.15 17.49
N THR A 44 19.21 7.93 16.47
CA THR A 44 20.14 8.86 15.80
C THR A 44 19.48 10.20 15.55
N ASP A 45 20.29 11.23 15.33
CA ASP A 45 19.77 12.56 14.99
C ASP A 45 19.30 12.69 13.53
N ASP A 46 19.72 11.75 12.67
CA ASP A 46 19.35 11.76 11.24
C ASP A 46 19.06 10.34 10.75
N TYR A 47 17.81 9.93 10.88
CA TYR A 47 17.33 8.61 10.44
C TYR A 47 17.37 8.43 8.92
N TYR A 48 17.20 9.50 8.13
CA TYR A 48 17.29 9.43 6.67
C TYR A 48 18.71 9.07 6.24
N LYS A 49 19.73 9.79 6.73
CA LYS A 49 21.13 9.48 6.42
C LYS A 49 21.55 8.12 6.93
N ASN A 50 21.09 7.72 8.13
CA ASN A 50 21.36 6.39 8.65
C ASN A 50 20.85 5.31 7.70
N PHE A 51 19.60 5.47 7.19
CA PHE A 51 19.03 4.51 6.24
C PHE A 51 19.83 4.47 4.94
N ILE A 52 20.05 5.61 4.29
CA ILE A 52 20.73 5.69 2.99
C ILE A 52 22.15 5.14 3.05
N ARG A 53 22.86 5.36 4.16
CA ARG A 53 24.22 4.82 4.37
C ARG A 53 24.25 3.29 4.34
N HIS A 54 23.26 2.61 4.88
CA HIS A 54 23.25 1.16 5.07
C HIS A 54 22.41 0.42 4.01
N PHE A 55 21.37 1.05 3.48
CA PHE A 55 20.43 0.42 2.57
C PHE A 55 19.96 1.39 1.47
N CYS A 56 20.83 1.62 0.50
CA CYS A 56 20.51 2.48 -0.65
C CYS A 56 20.02 1.62 -1.81
N VAL A 57 18.77 1.83 -2.21
CA VAL A 57 18.16 1.17 -3.38
C VAL A 57 17.67 2.26 -4.34
N SER A 58 18.19 2.28 -5.56
CA SER A 58 17.82 3.31 -6.55
C SER A 58 16.32 3.35 -6.81
N GLY A 59 15.76 4.55 -6.77
CA GLY A 59 14.33 4.78 -7.00
C GLY A 59 13.44 4.56 -5.77
N PHE A 60 14.02 4.23 -4.62
CA PHE A 60 13.30 4.09 -3.34
C PHE A 60 13.85 5.07 -2.31
N ASP A 61 12.94 5.76 -1.61
CA ASP A 61 13.24 6.62 -0.49
C ASP A 61 12.74 5.97 0.82
N PRO A 62 13.43 6.09 1.95
CA PRO A 62 13.02 5.43 3.21
C PRO A 62 11.89 6.18 3.92
N LEU A 63 10.91 6.70 3.19
CA LEU A 63 9.91 7.62 3.72
C LEU A 63 9.09 7.04 4.86
N THR A 64 8.67 5.78 4.74
CA THR A 64 7.89 5.13 5.81
C THR A 64 8.74 4.95 7.06
N TYR A 65 9.97 4.44 6.94
CA TYR A 65 10.89 4.30 8.07
C TYR A 65 11.20 5.66 8.71
N TRP A 66 11.47 6.68 7.89
CA TRP A 66 11.81 8.02 8.36
C TRP A 66 10.68 8.64 9.17
N VAL A 67 9.46 8.68 8.63
CA VAL A 67 8.29 9.24 9.31
C VAL A 67 7.91 8.44 10.57
N LEU A 68 8.12 7.12 10.58
CA LEU A 68 7.92 6.28 11.76
C LEU A 68 8.95 6.55 12.85
N SER A 69 10.17 6.97 12.49
CA SER A 69 11.25 7.27 13.43
C SER A 69 11.16 8.70 13.96
N ASP A 70 10.78 9.64 13.10
CA ASP A 70 10.59 11.05 13.42
C ASP A 70 9.42 11.61 12.59
N TRP A 71 8.29 11.83 13.23
CA TRP A 71 7.09 12.34 12.57
C TRP A 71 7.25 13.78 12.06
N SER A 72 8.16 14.55 12.63
CA SER A 72 8.51 15.92 12.18
C SER A 72 9.44 15.93 10.96
N ALA A 73 9.84 14.75 10.45
CA ALA A 73 10.73 14.61 9.31
C ALA A 73 10.27 15.43 8.10
N ALA A 74 11.21 16.19 7.53
CA ALA A 74 10.97 17.07 6.39
C ALA A 74 10.96 16.26 5.07
N TYR A 75 9.91 15.51 4.80
CA TYR A 75 9.70 14.84 3.51
C TYR A 75 8.90 15.73 2.54
N ASN A 76 8.90 15.38 1.27
CA ASN A 76 8.22 16.16 0.23
C ASN A 76 6.69 15.98 0.30
N VAL A 77 6.01 16.87 1.06
CA VAL A 77 4.55 16.87 1.25
C VAL A 77 3.78 17.09 -0.06
N TYR A 78 4.37 17.75 -1.07
CA TYR A 78 3.72 17.92 -2.38
C TYR A 78 3.62 16.61 -3.15
N ARG A 79 4.50 15.65 -2.88
CA ARG A 79 4.47 14.32 -3.50
C ARG A 79 3.68 13.31 -2.67
N HIS A 80 3.68 13.46 -1.33
CA HIS A 80 3.12 12.50 -0.37
C HIS A 80 2.25 13.20 0.69
N PRO A 81 1.14 13.87 0.30
CA PRO A 81 0.48 14.86 1.14
C PRO A 81 -0.08 14.32 2.47
N LEU A 82 -0.49 13.06 2.54
CA LEU A 82 -1.08 12.46 3.74
C LEU A 82 -0.26 11.29 4.32
N LEU A 83 0.95 11.05 3.85
CA LEU A 83 1.77 9.93 4.32
C LEU A 83 2.03 10.01 5.83
N ALA A 84 2.42 11.19 6.34
CA ALA A 84 2.64 11.39 7.77
C ALA A 84 1.35 11.18 8.58
N ALA A 85 0.20 11.63 8.07
CA ALA A 85 -1.08 11.43 8.73
C ALA A 85 -1.42 9.93 8.87
N TYR A 86 -1.17 9.13 7.82
CA TYR A 86 -1.37 7.68 7.87
C TYR A 86 -0.40 6.98 8.82
N MET A 87 0.81 7.48 8.94
CA MET A 87 1.86 6.93 9.80
C MET A 87 1.81 7.46 11.23
N TYR A 88 0.88 8.35 11.59
CA TYR A 88 0.85 8.95 12.91
C TYR A 88 0.62 7.93 14.04
N VAL A 89 -0.35 7.05 13.89
CA VAL A 89 -0.61 5.99 14.89
C VAL A 89 0.55 5.00 14.98
N PRO A 90 1.08 4.44 13.87
CA PRO A 90 2.32 3.66 13.89
C PRO A 90 3.53 4.39 14.52
N TYR A 91 3.68 5.69 14.26
CA TYR A 91 4.71 6.52 14.90
C TYR A 91 4.55 6.57 16.42
N LEU A 92 3.33 6.83 16.92
CA LEU A 92 3.06 6.83 18.37
C LEU A 92 3.40 5.47 19.01
N LEU A 93 3.12 4.37 18.31
CA LEU A 93 3.52 3.03 18.74
C LEU A 93 5.04 2.93 18.83
N ASN A 94 5.78 3.39 17.80
CA ASN A 94 7.24 3.41 17.83
C ASN A 94 7.78 4.24 19.01
N MET A 95 7.23 5.43 19.24
CA MET A 95 7.63 6.28 20.37
C MET A 95 7.44 5.59 21.72
N GLY A 96 6.32 4.89 21.90
CA GLY A 96 6.08 4.08 23.09
C GLY A 96 7.12 2.95 23.25
N LEU A 97 7.39 2.22 22.18
CA LEU A 97 8.39 1.16 22.17
C LEU A 97 9.81 1.69 22.41
N MET A 98 10.18 2.81 21.79
CA MET A 98 11.49 3.45 22.02
C MET A 98 11.70 3.83 23.51
N LYS A 99 10.67 4.38 24.15
CA LYS A 99 10.74 4.70 25.59
C LYS A 99 10.88 3.46 26.47
N LEU A 100 10.26 2.34 26.07
CA LEU A 100 10.30 1.11 26.84
C LEU A 100 11.57 0.30 26.64
N THR A 101 12.09 0.27 25.40
CA THR A 101 13.18 -0.64 25.00
C THR A 101 14.52 0.05 24.82
N GLY A 102 14.55 1.37 24.64
CA GLY A 102 15.75 2.11 24.26
C GLY A 102 16.17 1.94 22.80
N TYR A 103 15.34 1.27 21.96
CA TYR A 103 15.64 1.02 20.54
C TYR A 103 14.57 1.64 19.65
N ASN A 104 14.98 2.12 18.46
CA ASN A 104 14.06 2.51 17.40
C ASN A 104 13.43 1.27 16.76
N CYS A 105 12.13 1.05 16.98
CA CYS A 105 11.38 -0.07 16.44
C CYS A 105 10.74 0.21 15.08
N ALA A 106 11.01 1.36 14.45
CA ALA A 106 10.40 1.78 13.18
C ALA A 106 10.58 0.75 12.06
N LEU A 107 11.75 0.08 11.97
CA LEU A 107 11.98 -0.97 10.98
C LEU A 107 10.96 -2.12 11.11
N PHE A 108 10.72 -2.60 12.33
CA PHE A 108 9.80 -3.73 12.56
C PHE A 108 8.35 -3.34 12.28
N ILE A 109 7.96 -2.12 12.63
CA ILE A 109 6.63 -1.58 12.34
C ILE A 109 6.45 -1.41 10.82
N ALA A 110 7.45 -0.85 10.13
CA ALA A 110 7.45 -0.73 8.68
C ALA A 110 7.32 -2.09 8.00
N ILE A 111 8.07 -3.10 8.45
CA ILE A 111 8.00 -4.47 7.93
C ILE A 111 6.61 -5.09 8.15
N ALA A 112 5.99 -4.87 9.30
CA ALA A 112 4.62 -5.34 9.54
C ALA A 112 3.63 -4.71 8.54
N ILE A 113 3.75 -3.40 8.28
CA ILE A 113 2.96 -2.69 7.26
C ILE A 113 3.26 -3.24 5.87
N GLN A 114 4.52 -3.50 5.53
CA GLN A 114 4.93 -4.05 4.24
C GLN A 114 4.37 -5.45 3.99
N ILE A 115 4.46 -6.34 4.99
CA ILE A 115 3.89 -7.69 4.91
C ILE A 115 2.38 -7.58 4.73
N PHE A 116 1.70 -6.76 5.51
CA PHE A 116 0.25 -6.56 5.39
C PHE A 116 -0.14 -6.04 3.99
N CYS A 117 0.51 -4.96 3.54
CA CYS A 117 0.19 -4.35 2.26
C CYS A 117 0.57 -5.25 1.07
N GLY A 118 1.74 -5.87 1.10
CA GLY A 118 2.19 -6.79 0.05
C GLY A 118 1.28 -8.03 -0.03
N PHE A 119 0.92 -8.59 1.11
CA PHE A 119 0.00 -9.72 1.19
C PHE A 119 -1.35 -9.41 0.54
N TYR A 120 -2.00 -8.33 0.96
CA TYR A 120 -3.31 -7.97 0.42
C TYR A 120 -3.26 -7.46 -1.02
N ALA A 121 -2.17 -6.83 -1.45
CA ALA A 121 -1.98 -6.51 -2.87
C ALA A 121 -2.06 -7.77 -3.75
N MET A 122 -1.38 -8.86 -3.35
CA MET A 122 -1.40 -10.12 -4.10
C MET A 122 -2.75 -10.82 -4.03
N ILE A 123 -3.44 -10.80 -2.88
CA ILE A 123 -4.79 -11.36 -2.75
C ILE A 123 -5.79 -10.61 -3.66
N PHE A 124 -5.76 -9.30 -3.67
CA PHE A 124 -6.63 -8.52 -4.57
C PHE A 124 -6.27 -8.71 -6.03
N LEU A 125 -5.00 -8.84 -6.38
CA LEU A 125 -4.58 -9.16 -7.75
C LEU A 125 -5.11 -10.54 -8.19
N TYR A 126 -4.99 -11.55 -7.33
CA TYR A 126 -5.59 -12.86 -7.58
C TYR A 126 -7.10 -12.76 -7.82
N ARG A 127 -7.81 -11.96 -7.00
CA ARG A 127 -9.25 -11.73 -7.16
C ARG A 127 -9.60 -11.00 -8.44
N ILE A 128 -8.77 -10.08 -8.91
CA ILE A 128 -8.93 -9.46 -10.23
C ILE A 128 -8.94 -10.54 -11.30
N PHE A 129 -7.96 -11.44 -11.32
CA PHE A 129 -7.88 -12.51 -12.30
C PHE A 129 -9.07 -13.49 -12.18
N ARG A 130 -9.48 -13.84 -10.96
CA ARG A 130 -10.56 -14.82 -10.70
C ARG A 130 -11.96 -14.25 -10.92
N GLU A 131 -12.24 -13.05 -10.44
CA GLU A 131 -13.59 -12.53 -10.30
C GLU A 131 -13.94 -11.42 -11.30
N VAL A 132 -12.93 -10.72 -11.83
CA VAL A 132 -13.11 -9.65 -12.81
C VAL A 132 -12.83 -10.18 -14.21
N VAL A 133 -11.65 -10.77 -14.41
CA VAL A 133 -11.23 -11.36 -15.70
C VAL A 133 -11.78 -12.77 -15.92
N GLU A 134 -12.21 -13.47 -14.83
CA GLU A 134 -12.81 -14.80 -14.84
C GLU A 134 -11.89 -15.93 -15.31
N LEU A 135 -10.60 -15.79 -15.07
CA LEU A 135 -9.62 -16.84 -15.38
C LEU A 135 -9.78 -18.06 -14.46
N GLY A 136 -9.35 -19.21 -14.93
CA GLY A 136 -9.30 -20.43 -14.13
C GLY A 136 -8.38 -20.28 -12.90
N GLN A 137 -8.67 -21.00 -11.82
CA GLN A 137 -7.95 -20.87 -10.53
C GLN A 137 -6.44 -21.09 -10.67
N LYS A 138 -6.00 -22.08 -11.44
CA LYS A 138 -4.58 -22.38 -11.66
C LYS A 138 -3.87 -21.21 -12.35
N VAL A 139 -4.46 -20.70 -13.43
CA VAL A 139 -3.90 -19.57 -14.20
C VAL A 139 -3.83 -18.30 -13.33
N SER A 140 -4.89 -18.01 -12.58
CA SER A 140 -4.93 -16.85 -11.69
C SER A 140 -3.83 -16.90 -10.62
N ARG A 141 -3.56 -18.07 -10.04
CA ARG A 141 -2.45 -18.28 -9.09
C ARG A 141 -1.10 -18.07 -9.75
N MET A 142 -0.89 -18.67 -10.94
CA MET A 142 0.36 -18.53 -11.69
C MET A 142 0.65 -17.09 -12.05
N LEU A 143 -0.33 -16.34 -12.56
CA LEU A 143 -0.17 -14.94 -12.92
C LEU A 143 0.10 -14.06 -11.69
N THR A 144 -0.53 -14.34 -10.55
CA THR A 144 -0.27 -13.63 -9.30
C THR A 144 1.16 -13.88 -8.81
N LEU A 145 1.63 -15.12 -8.83
CA LEU A 145 3.00 -15.46 -8.44
C LEU A 145 4.02 -14.92 -9.43
N LEU A 146 3.71 -14.93 -10.73
CA LEU A 146 4.54 -14.30 -11.76
C LEU A 146 4.70 -12.80 -11.51
N PHE A 147 3.60 -12.08 -11.22
CA PHE A 147 3.67 -10.67 -10.86
C PHE A 147 4.53 -10.43 -9.63
N PHE A 148 4.38 -11.25 -8.59
CA PHE A 148 5.21 -11.15 -7.38
C PHE A 148 6.69 -11.41 -7.66
N SER A 149 7.03 -12.26 -8.63
CA SER A 149 8.42 -12.59 -8.98
C SER A 149 9.16 -11.48 -9.75
N PHE A 150 8.46 -10.43 -10.18
CA PHE A 150 9.15 -9.28 -10.77
C PHE A 150 10.04 -8.60 -9.73
N GLY A 151 11.31 -8.42 -10.05
CA GLY A 151 12.31 -7.88 -9.13
C GLY A 151 11.88 -6.56 -8.47
N PHE A 152 11.29 -5.63 -9.24
CA PHE A 152 10.77 -4.38 -8.69
C PHE A 152 9.65 -4.62 -7.66
N VAL A 153 8.74 -5.56 -7.90
CA VAL A 153 7.65 -5.89 -6.95
C VAL A 153 8.22 -6.50 -5.68
N MET A 154 9.17 -7.44 -5.79
CA MET A 154 9.85 -8.01 -4.62
C MET A 154 10.56 -6.93 -3.80
N VAL A 155 11.34 -6.06 -4.46
CA VAL A 155 12.03 -4.95 -3.78
C VAL A 155 11.03 -4.00 -3.11
N THR A 156 9.92 -3.67 -3.76
CA THR A 156 8.84 -2.85 -3.18
C THR A 156 8.32 -3.43 -1.85
N THR A 157 8.34 -4.75 -1.66
CA THR A 157 7.83 -5.39 -0.45
C THR A 157 8.85 -5.50 0.69
N ILE A 158 10.10 -5.07 0.48
CA ILE A 158 11.18 -5.16 1.48
C ILE A 158 11.80 -3.80 1.83
N VAL A 159 11.68 -2.79 0.96
CA VAL A 159 12.14 -1.43 1.26
C VAL A 159 11.06 -0.70 2.03
N PRO A 160 11.33 -0.13 3.22
CA PRO A 160 10.34 0.56 4.05
C PRO A 160 10.01 1.96 3.50
N ASP A 161 9.44 1.96 2.29
CA ASP A 161 8.95 3.10 1.56
C ASP A 161 7.42 3.02 1.37
N HIS A 162 6.81 4.07 0.83
CA HIS A 162 5.38 4.17 0.57
C HIS A 162 4.89 3.33 -0.62
N PHE A 163 5.78 2.76 -1.45
CA PHE A 163 5.41 2.07 -2.69
C PHE A 163 4.55 0.84 -2.47
N VAL A 164 4.82 0.03 -1.45
CA VAL A 164 3.99 -1.15 -1.14
C VAL A 164 2.58 -0.76 -0.73
N ILE A 165 2.43 0.34 0.01
CA ILE A 165 1.13 0.90 0.42
C ILE A 165 0.38 1.37 -0.82
N SER A 166 1.05 2.12 -1.70
CA SER A 166 0.50 2.57 -2.99
C SER A 166 0.07 1.38 -3.85
N MET A 167 0.90 0.33 -3.95
CA MET A 167 0.59 -0.88 -4.71
C MET A 167 -0.69 -1.56 -4.18
N MET A 168 -0.81 -1.76 -2.88
CA MET A 168 -2.01 -2.35 -2.28
C MET A 168 -3.25 -1.51 -2.57
N LEU A 169 -3.19 -0.20 -2.35
CA LEU A 169 -4.32 0.70 -2.53
C LEU A 169 -4.78 0.78 -4.00
N LEU A 170 -3.82 0.82 -4.94
CA LEU A 170 -4.13 0.85 -6.37
C LEU A 170 -4.72 -0.47 -6.86
N ILE A 171 -4.18 -1.62 -6.45
CA ILE A 171 -4.72 -2.93 -6.82
C ILE A 171 -6.10 -3.14 -6.19
N LEU A 172 -6.31 -2.71 -4.94
CA LEU A 172 -7.62 -2.72 -4.29
C LEU A 172 -8.63 -1.85 -5.06
N ALA A 173 -8.24 -0.62 -5.41
CA ALA A 173 -9.10 0.28 -6.20
C ALA A 173 -9.44 -0.34 -7.56
N LEU A 174 -8.47 -0.96 -8.24
CA LEU A 174 -8.69 -1.65 -9.51
C LEU A 174 -9.64 -2.86 -9.36
N TYR A 175 -9.48 -3.65 -8.30
CA TYR A 175 -10.39 -4.76 -8.00
C TYR A 175 -11.83 -4.28 -7.80
N ILE A 176 -12.02 -3.25 -6.98
CA ILE A 176 -13.35 -2.71 -6.71
C ILE A 176 -13.95 -2.08 -7.98
N SER A 177 -13.14 -1.35 -8.76
CA SER A 177 -13.56 -0.78 -10.05
C SER A 177 -14.02 -1.86 -11.01
N GLY A 178 -13.26 -2.93 -11.18
CA GLY A 178 -13.63 -4.07 -12.02
C GLY A 178 -14.93 -4.75 -11.57
N LYS A 179 -15.11 -4.95 -10.27
CA LYS A 179 -16.37 -5.49 -9.70
C LYS A 179 -17.56 -4.57 -9.98
N ARG A 180 -17.36 -3.25 -9.86
CA ARG A 180 -18.41 -2.24 -10.14
C ARG A 180 -18.79 -2.23 -11.61
N MET A 181 -17.81 -2.26 -12.51
CA MET A 181 -18.05 -2.32 -13.94
C MET A 181 -18.86 -3.58 -14.33
N LYS A 182 -18.48 -4.75 -13.81
CA LYS A 182 -19.23 -6.01 -14.06
C LYS A 182 -20.65 -5.99 -13.54
N SER A 183 -20.89 -5.34 -12.42
CA SER A 183 -22.24 -5.24 -11.84
C SER A 183 -23.03 -4.04 -12.33
N HIS A 184 -22.50 -3.26 -13.29
CA HIS A 184 -23.10 -2.03 -13.80
C HIS A 184 -23.46 -0.99 -12.74
N HIS A 185 -22.69 -0.96 -11.62
CA HIS A 185 -22.88 0.00 -10.54
C HIS A 185 -21.84 1.11 -10.61
N GLN A 186 -22.30 2.35 -10.46
CA GLN A 186 -21.44 3.53 -10.42
C GLN A 186 -20.84 3.75 -9.04
N PHE A 187 -19.70 4.45 -8.96
CA PHE A 187 -19.21 5.00 -7.71
C PHE A 187 -20.07 6.16 -7.24
N LYS A 188 -20.39 6.16 -5.96
CA LYS A 188 -20.91 7.34 -5.29
C LYS A 188 -19.79 8.38 -5.14
N ILE A 189 -20.14 9.66 -5.12
CA ILE A 189 -19.17 10.76 -4.99
C ILE A 189 -18.20 10.54 -3.82
N TRP A 190 -18.72 10.23 -2.63
CA TRP A 190 -17.88 9.98 -1.46
C TRP A 190 -16.88 8.81 -1.62
N GLN A 191 -17.22 7.79 -2.42
CA GLN A 191 -16.32 6.68 -2.72
C GLN A 191 -15.16 7.12 -3.61
N SER A 192 -15.44 7.92 -4.64
CA SER A 192 -14.39 8.50 -5.49
C SER A 192 -13.46 9.40 -4.68
N ILE A 193 -14.00 10.24 -3.79
CA ILE A 193 -13.22 11.08 -2.87
C ILE A 193 -12.35 10.22 -1.95
N LEU A 194 -12.92 9.21 -1.31
CA LEU A 194 -12.20 8.34 -0.39
C LEU A 194 -11.03 7.62 -1.09
N TYR A 195 -11.28 7.03 -2.28
CA TYR A 195 -10.22 6.36 -3.04
C TYR A 195 -9.14 7.33 -3.48
N PHE A 196 -9.52 8.54 -3.90
CA PHE A 196 -8.55 9.58 -4.24
C PHE A 196 -7.69 9.92 -3.01
N LEU A 197 -8.29 10.29 -1.89
CA LEU A 197 -7.56 10.67 -0.69
C LEU A 197 -6.62 9.55 -0.21
N LEU A 198 -7.07 8.31 -0.16
CA LEU A 198 -6.24 7.19 0.28
C LEU A 198 -5.03 6.98 -0.65
N THR A 199 -5.22 7.06 -1.97
CA THR A 199 -4.16 6.74 -2.94
C THR A 199 -3.27 7.93 -3.24
N ALA A 200 -3.86 9.10 -3.56
CA ALA A 200 -3.13 10.34 -3.81
C ALA A 200 -2.48 10.88 -2.54
N GLY A 201 -3.09 10.66 -1.37
CA GLY A 201 -2.52 11.01 -0.09
C GLY A 201 -1.20 10.27 0.21
N THR A 202 -1.08 9.02 -0.25
CA THR A 202 0.18 8.27 -0.17
C THR A 202 1.19 8.74 -1.22
N SER A 203 0.74 8.97 -2.45
CA SER A 203 1.53 9.52 -3.55
C SER A 203 0.61 10.22 -4.54
N LEU A 204 0.82 11.52 -4.74
CA LEU A 204 -0.10 12.37 -5.51
C LEU A 204 -0.35 11.86 -6.94
N ASN A 205 0.67 11.31 -7.59
CA ASN A 205 0.56 10.73 -8.93
C ASN A 205 -0.47 9.58 -9.03
N ASN A 206 -0.83 8.96 -7.92
CA ASN A 206 -1.85 7.91 -7.90
C ASN A 206 -3.27 8.47 -8.08
N GLY A 207 -3.47 9.76 -7.78
CA GLY A 207 -4.76 10.43 -7.96
C GLY A 207 -5.27 10.35 -9.40
N LEU A 208 -4.39 10.56 -10.38
CA LEU A 208 -4.75 10.43 -11.80
C LEU A 208 -5.29 9.03 -12.14
N LYS A 209 -4.69 7.99 -11.59
CA LYS A 209 -5.13 6.59 -11.81
C LYS A 209 -6.53 6.35 -11.23
N ILE A 210 -6.83 6.98 -10.10
CA ILE A 210 -8.16 6.89 -9.48
C ILE A 210 -9.20 7.68 -10.28
N PHE A 211 -8.86 8.83 -10.81
CA PHE A 211 -9.77 9.56 -11.71
C PHE A 211 -10.09 8.75 -12.95
N LEU A 212 -9.08 8.13 -13.57
CA LEU A 212 -9.31 7.22 -14.70
C LEU A 212 -10.20 6.02 -14.30
N SER A 213 -9.97 5.40 -13.16
CA SER A 213 -10.82 4.32 -12.64
C SER A 213 -12.25 4.80 -12.43
N SER A 214 -12.45 5.99 -11.85
CA SER A 214 -13.76 6.58 -11.66
C SER A 214 -14.45 6.93 -12.98
N PHE A 215 -13.69 7.41 -13.96
CA PHE A 215 -14.19 7.67 -15.31
C PHE A 215 -14.73 6.39 -15.98
N PHE A 216 -13.95 5.31 -15.95
CA PHE A 216 -14.37 4.04 -16.56
C PHE A 216 -15.58 3.42 -15.85
N VAL A 217 -15.65 3.51 -14.53
CA VAL A 217 -16.79 2.98 -13.75
C VAL A 217 -18.05 3.81 -13.93
N ASN A 218 -17.93 5.13 -13.97
CA ASN A 218 -19.10 6.04 -14.01
C ASN A 218 -19.52 6.43 -15.43
N GLY A 219 -18.65 6.24 -16.43
CA GLY A 219 -18.92 6.61 -17.82
C GLY A 219 -19.35 8.07 -17.95
N LYS A 220 -20.42 8.33 -18.66
CA LYS A 220 -20.97 9.71 -18.86
C LYS A 220 -21.32 10.43 -17.55
N ALA A 221 -21.64 9.69 -16.48
CA ALA A 221 -21.97 10.28 -15.17
C ALA A 221 -20.75 10.92 -14.48
N PHE A 222 -19.53 10.57 -14.88
CA PHE A 222 -18.29 11.21 -14.42
C PHE A 222 -18.27 12.71 -14.74
N PHE A 223 -18.80 13.12 -15.91
CA PHE A 223 -18.82 14.51 -16.37
C PHE A 223 -19.99 15.33 -15.81
N ARG A 224 -20.85 14.76 -14.95
CA ARG A 224 -21.88 15.57 -14.30
C ARG A 224 -21.23 16.65 -13.44
N PRO A 225 -21.68 17.93 -13.51
CA PRO A 225 -21.02 19.05 -12.81
C PRO A 225 -20.77 18.78 -11.33
N LYS A 226 -21.75 18.20 -10.64
CA LYS A 226 -21.64 17.85 -9.22
C LYS A 226 -20.54 16.80 -8.97
N HIS A 227 -20.42 15.78 -9.82
CA HIS A 227 -19.38 14.75 -9.68
C HIS A 227 -18.01 15.34 -9.98
N LEU A 228 -17.89 16.06 -11.09
CA LEU A 228 -16.63 16.67 -11.51
C LEU A 228 -16.09 17.66 -10.46
N LEU A 229 -16.96 18.52 -9.93
CA LEU A 229 -16.57 19.49 -8.90
C LEU A 229 -16.14 18.81 -7.60
N LEU A 230 -16.97 17.90 -7.06
CA LEU A 230 -16.76 17.36 -5.71
C LEU A 230 -15.80 16.18 -5.66
N ALA A 231 -15.74 15.36 -6.70
CA ALA A 231 -14.93 14.13 -6.69
C ALA A 231 -13.63 14.22 -7.50
N VAL A 232 -13.45 15.28 -8.29
CA VAL A 232 -12.25 15.49 -9.10
C VAL A 232 -11.55 16.80 -8.72
N ILE A 233 -12.21 17.95 -8.90
CA ILE A 233 -11.59 19.28 -8.74
C ILE A 233 -11.30 19.57 -7.26
N LEU A 234 -12.26 19.36 -6.38
CA LEU A 234 -12.09 19.70 -4.96
C LEU A 234 -11.01 18.87 -4.24
N PRO A 235 -10.86 17.54 -4.51
CA PRO A 235 -9.81 16.75 -3.85
C PRO A 235 -8.43 16.87 -4.50
N ALA A 236 -8.33 17.36 -5.76
CA ALA A 236 -7.08 17.51 -6.50
C ALA A 236 -6.32 18.77 -6.12
#